data_e6aaea50f14e8cec8b954e11e39d41b5
#
_entry.id   e6aaea50f14e8cec8b954e11e39d41b5
#
_cell.length_a   1.000
_cell.length_b   1.000
_cell.length_c   1.000
_cell.angle_alpha   90.00
_cell.angle_beta   90.00
_cell.angle_gamma   90.00
#
_symmetry.space_group_name_H-M   'P 1'
#
loop_
_entity.id
_entity.type
_entity.pdbx_description
1 polymer ?
#
loop_
_entity_poly.entity_id
_entity_poly.type
_entity_poly.pdbx_seq_one_letter_code
_entity_poly.pdbx_strand_id
1 'polypeptide(L)'
;NNDTPGVMLSSAAKEYLKVYGVLVGKNPLVFTNNDSGYETAIEFKKNGINPIILDSRVNPQSEIINEAINLGIKIKFSYVVVAAQGYKKVNSADIAKISDDKKQLGTVENIKCDCICVSGFWTPTIHLASQSGNKTKFKEEIDAFVPGKSKQNETTLGAANGIFTLEETLKDSFTAGQDLSKKITNNDNKISFPNVVEKKSSQHDKFWCVPLPEG
;
A
#
# COMPACT_ATOMS: atom_id res chain seq x y z
N ASN A 1 3.02 14.18 9.71
CA ASN A 1 2.72 15.49 9.04
C ASN A 1 1.55 15.38 8.03
N ASN A 2 0.57 14.52 8.26
CA ASN A 2 -0.63 14.40 7.43
C ASN A 2 -1.57 15.62 7.53
N ASP A 3 -1.32 16.51 8.45
CA ASP A 3 -1.96 17.81 8.65
C ASP A 3 -1.42 18.91 7.71
N THR A 4 -0.29 18.63 7.04
CA THR A 4 0.33 19.60 6.12
C THR A 4 -0.25 19.44 4.70
N PRO A 5 -0.89 20.48 4.13
CA PRO A 5 -1.37 20.41 2.74
C PRO A 5 -0.26 20.04 1.75
N GLY A 6 -0.52 19.01 0.96
CA GLY A 6 0.48 18.41 0.04
C GLY A 6 1.02 17.05 0.52
N VAL A 7 0.70 16.62 1.76
CA VAL A 7 0.89 15.23 2.19
C VAL A 7 -0.41 14.48 1.99
N MET A 8 -0.38 13.39 1.24
CA MET A 8 -1.58 12.62 0.91
C MET A 8 -1.28 11.14 0.63
N LEU A 9 -2.32 10.32 0.57
CA LEU A 9 -2.18 8.94 0.17
C LEU A 9 -1.77 8.83 -1.30
N SER A 10 -0.85 7.93 -1.58
CA SER A 10 -0.36 7.64 -2.93
C SER A 10 -1.49 7.19 -3.86
N SER A 11 -2.39 6.33 -3.38
CA SER A 11 -3.58 5.89 -4.12
C SER A 11 -4.51 7.05 -4.50
N ALA A 12 -4.73 8.01 -3.58
CA ALA A 12 -5.55 9.19 -3.85
C ALA A 12 -4.88 10.09 -4.91
N ALA A 13 -3.56 10.28 -4.83
CA ALA A 13 -2.82 11.06 -5.84
C ALA A 13 -2.92 10.43 -7.24
N LYS A 14 -2.83 9.09 -7.33
CA LYS A 14 -3.03 8.33 -8.56
C LYS A 14 -4.46 8.51 -9.10
N GLU A 15 -5.46 8.45 -8.24
CA GLU A 15 -6.87 8.61 -8.61
C GLU A 15 -7.15 10.03 -9.10
N TYR A 16 -6.66 11.08 -8.43
CA TYR A 16 -6.78 12.45 -8.91
C TYR A 16 -6.23 12.62 -10.33
N LEU A 17 -5.07 12.05 -10.60
CA LEU A 17 -4.48 12.13 -11.93
C LEU A 17 -5.25 11.30 -12.95
N LYS A 18 -5.54 10.03 -12.63
CA LYS A 18 -6.06 9.07 -13.61
C LYS A 18 -7.54 9.24 -13.92
N VAL A 19 -8.35 9.57 -12.91
CA VAL A 19 -9.80 9.69 -13.05
C VAL A 19 -10.21 11.14 -13.34
N TYR A 20 -9.59 12.09 -12.64
CA TYR A 20 -10.00 13.50 -12.70
C TYR A 20 -9.08 14.38 -13.55
N GLY A 21 -7.94 13.87 -14.05
CA GLY A 21 -6.96 14.65 -14.81
C GLY A 21 -6.29 15.76 -13.97
N VAL A 22 -6.32 15.65 -12.65
CA VAL A 22 -5.80 16.65 -11.73
C VAL A 22 -4.42 16.24 -11.23
N LEU A 23 -3.45 17.11 -11.45
CA LEU A 23 -2.09 16.94 -10.96
C LEU A 23 -1.95 17.52 -9.53
N VAL A 24 -1.61 16.68 -8.58
CA VAL A 24 -1.50 17.05 -7.14
C VAL A 24 -0.21 17.80 -6.81
N GLY A 25 0.80 17.74 -7.67
CA GLY A 25 2.09 18.46 -7.54
C GLY A 25 2.93 18.30 -8.79
N LYS A 26 3.89 19.22 -8.99
CA LYS A 26 4.84 19.19 -10.12
C LYS A 26 6.11 18.41 -9.80
N ASN A 27 6.45 18.30 -8.51
CA ASN A 27 7.64 17.62 -7.99
C ASN A 27 7.23 16.64 -6.90
N PRO A 28 6.48 15.57 -7.23
CA PRO A 28 5.99 14.62 -6.23
C PRO A 28 7.11 13.73 -5.69
N LEU A 29 7.11 13.54 -4.38
CA LEU A 29 7.91 12.56 -3.67
C LEU A 29 6.99 11.41 -3.26
N VAL A 30 7.28 10.19 -3.70
CA VAL A 30 6.51 9.00 -3.33
C VAL A 30 7.28 8.23 -2.27
N PHE A 31 6.69 8.11 -1.09
CA PHE A 31 7.25 7.34 0.02
C PHE A 31 6.48 6.04 0.21
N THR A 32 7.18 4.91 0.16
CA THR A 32 6.55 3.59 0.18
C THR A 32 7.37 2.55 0.92
N ASN A 33 6.69 1.50 1.42
CA ASN A 33 7.25 0.27 1.94
C ASN A 33 6.74 -0.97 1.19
N ASN A 34 6.09 -0.78 0.06
CA ASN A 34 5.47 -1.83 -0.75
C ASN A 34 5.39 -1.42 -2.22
N ASP A 35 4.91 -2.30 -3.08
CA ASP A 35 4.88 -2.08 -4.53
C ASP A 35 3.82 -1.08 -5.00
N SER A 36 2.76 -0.82 -4.21
CA SER A 36 1.66 0.05 -4.66
C SER A 36 2.07 1.51 -4.87
N GLY A 37 3.12 1.98 -4.16
CA GLY A 37 3.68 3.31 -4.38
C GLY A 37 4.28 3.49 -5.76
N TYR A 38 4.84 2.43 -6.33
CA TYR A 38 5.43 2.45 -7.68
C TYR A 38 4.39 2.67 -8.77
N GLU A 39 3.18 2.14 -8.61
CA GLU A 39 2.09 2.37 -9.56
C GLU A 39 1.80 3.86 -9.70
N THR A 40 1.78 4.60 -8.59
CA THR A 40 1.54 6.05 -8.60
C THR A 40 2.68 6.80 -9.27
N ALA A 41 3.92 6.42 -8.97
CA ALA A 41 5.09 7.06 -9.57
C ALA A 41 5.18 6.80 -11.09
N ILE A 42 4.84 5.58 -11.53
CA ILE A 42 4.77 5.23 -12.95
C ILE A 42 3.68 6.04 -13.65
N GLU A 43 2.52 6.20 -13.02
CA GLU A 43 1.43 7.01 -13.57
C GLU A 43 1.84 8.49 -13.71
N PHE A 44 2.50 9.07 -12.72
CA PHE A 44 3.09 10.39 -12.82
C PHE A 44 4.08 10.49 -14.00
N LYS A 45 4.97 9.51 -14.12
CA LYS A 45 5.99 9.51 -15.19
C LYS A 45 5.37 9.42 -16.57
N LYS A 46 4.34 8.58 -16.77
CA LYS A 46 3.59 8.45 -18.02
C LYS A 46 2.89 9.77 -18.42
N ASN A 47 2.57 10.62 -17.44
CA ASN A 47 1.97 11.93 -17.64
C ASN A 47 3.01 13.09 -17.64
N GLY A 48 4.29 12.79 -17.88
CA GLY A 48 5.34 13.81 -18.06
C GLY A 48 5.90 14.40 -16.77
N ILE A 49 5.53 13.86 -15.59
CA ILE A 49 6.04 14.29 -14.29
C ILE A 49 7.21 13.39 -13.90
N ASN A 50 8.21 13.95 -13.22
CA ASN A 50 9.37 13.21 -12.75
C ASN A 50 9.31 13.02 -11.23
N PRO A 51 8.69 11.95 -10.72
CA PRO A 51 8.64 11.64 -9.30
C PRO A 51 10.00 11.14 -8.80
N ILE A 52 10.21 11.27 -7.50
CA ILE A 52 11.27 10.56 -6.77
C ILE A 52 10.59 9.53 -5.87
N ILE A 53 11.08 8.29 -5.88
CA ILE A 53 10.60 7.24 -4.97
C ILE A 53 11.60 7.09 -3.82
N LEU A 54 11.09 7.10 -2.60
CA LEU A 54 11.77 6.65 -1.40
C LEU A 54 11.15 5.33 -0.98
N ASP A 55 11.91 4.26 -1.01
CA ASP A 55 11.47 2.94 -0.56
C ASP A 55 12.21 2.56 0.72
N SER A 56 11.48 2.27 1.78
CA SER A 56 12.09 1.88 3.06
C SER A 56 12.74 0.51 3.02
N ARG A 57 12.45 -0.31 2.01
CA ARG A 57 13.00 -1.66 1.84
C ARG A 57 14.44 -1.60 1.32
N VAL A 58 15.24 -2.60 1.71
CA VAL A 58 16.68 -2.61 1.41
C VAL A 58 16.95 -2.91 -0.06
N ASN A 59 16.34 -3.90 -0.65
CA ASN A 59 16.55 -4.26 -2.06
C ASN A 59 15.35 -5.06 -2.59
N PRO A 60 14.17 -4.48 -2.65
CA PRO A 60 12.99 -5.19 -3.13
C PRO A 60 13.13 -5.50 -4.62
N GLN A 61 12.59 -6.65 -5.02
CA GLN A 61 12.61 -7.11 -6.41
C GLN A 61 11.19 -7.43 -6.86
N SER A 62 10.71 -6.75 -7.89
CA SER A 62 9.45 -7.08 -8.56
C SER A 62 9.41 -6.49 -9.97
N GLU A 63 8.45 -6.94 -10.77
CA GLU A 63 8.29 -6.44 -12.14
C GLU A 63 7.99 -4.94 -12.18
N ILE A 64 7.20 -4.43 -11.24
CA ILE A 64 6.84 -3.01 -11.21
C ILE A 64 8.02 -2.10 -10.85
N ILE A 65 8.94 -2.58 -10.01
CA ILE A 65 10.19 -1.88 -9.69
C ILE A 65 11.06 -1.77 -10.94
N ASN A 66 11.19 -2.89 -11.68
CA ASN A 66 11.92 -2.90 -12.94
C ASN A 66 11.28 -1.96 -13.99
N GLU A 67 9.94 -1.92 -14.07
CA GLU A 67 9.23 -0.96 -14.93
C GLU A 67 9.59 0.49 -14.55
N ALA A 68 9.60 0.82 -13.26
CA ALA A 68 9.94 2.16 -12.79
C ALA A 68 11.40 2.54 -13.12
N ILE A 69 12.34 1.60 -12.96
CA ILE A 69 13.75 1.80 -13.32
C ILE A 69 13.89 2.03 -14.82
N ASN A 70 13.23 1.21 -15.65
CA ASN A 70 13.28 1.34 -17.11
C ASN A 70 12.67 2.66 -17.61
N LEU A 71 11.70 3.21 -16.90
CA LEU A 71 11.14 4.54 -17.15
C LEU A 71 12.05 5.69 -16.69
N GLY A 72 13.20 5.40 -16.07
CA GLY A 72 14.13 6.38 -15.55
C GLY A 72 13.62 7.15 -14.34
N ILE A 73 12.77 6.52 -13.51
CA ILE A 73 12.33 7.10 -12.24
C ILE A 73 13.47 6.99 -11.24
N LYS A 74 13.77 8.11 -10.54
CA LYS A 74 14.79 8.11 -9.49
C LYS A 74 14.27 7.40 -8.24
N ILE A 75 14.97 6.36 -7.80
CA ILE A 75 14.61 5.56 -6.62
C ILE A 75 15.75 5.62 -5.62
N LYS A 76 15.43 5.83 -4.34
CA LYS A 76 16.34 5.70 -3.21
C LYS A 76 15.82 4.57 -2.32
N PHE A 77 16.54 3.45 -2.25
CA PHE A 77 16.25 2.34 -1.35
C PHE A 77 16.82 2.57 0.03
N SER A 78 16.16 1.99 1.04
CA SER A 78 16.47 2.22 2.46
C SER A 78 16.38 3.70 2.85
N TYR A 79 15.45 4.45 2.26
CA TYR A 79 15.20 5.85 2.60
C TYR A 79 13.78 6.06 3.11
N VAL A 80 13.67 6.97 4.07
CA VAL A 80 12.40 7.34 4.70
C VAL A 80 12.21 8.85 4.69
N VAL A 81 10.95 9.30 4.75
CA VAL A 81 10.61 10.69 5.04
C VAL A 81 10.61 10.87 6.55
N VAL A 82 11.43 11.79 7.04
CA VAL A 82 11.53 12.14 8.47
C VAL A 82 10.53 13.25 8.81
N ALA A 83 10.45 14.28 7.94
CA ALA A 83 9.53 15.39 8.14
C ALA A 83 9.11 16.01 6.80
N ALA A 84 7.88 16.52 6.76
CA ALA A 84 7.42 17.42 5.71
C ALA A 84 7.70 18.86 6.13
N GLN A 85 8.29 19.65 5.24
CA GLN A 85 8.62 21.04 5.48
C GLN A 85 7.74 21.96 4.65
N GLY A 86 7.33 23.08 5.25
CA GLY A 86 6.52 24.11 4.60
C GLY A 86 5.63 24.85 5.59
N TYR A 87 5.14 26.03 5.23
CA TYR A 87 4.26 26.84 6.10
C TYR A 87 2.76 26.63 5.78
N LYS A 88 2.35 26.92 4.54
CA LYS A 88 0.95 26.74 4.08
C LYS A 88 0.74 25.42 3.33
N LYS A 89 1.80 24.88 2.77
CA LYS A 89 1.83 23.64 2.02
C LYS A 89 3.26 23.09 2.02
N VAL A 90 3.41 21.83 1.66
CA VAL A 90 4.72 21.20 1.47
C VAL A 90 5.53 21.97 0.42
N ASN A 91 6.79 22.23 0.72
CA ASN A 91 7.78 22.79 -0.22
C ASN A 91 9.08 21.98 -0.25
N SER A 92 9.30 21.13 0.74
CA SER A 92 10.40 20.17 0.79
C SER A 92 10.11 19.07 1.80
N ALA A 93 10.92 18.02 1.79
CA ALA A 93 10.90 16.94 2.75
C ALA A 93 12.29 16.69 3.29
N ASP A 94 12.40 16.46 4.58
CA ASP A 94 13.59 15.92 5.20
C ASP A 94 13.55 14.41 5.08
N ILE A 95 14.60 13.83 4.52
CA ILE A 95 14.73 12.41 4.27
C ILE A 95 16.00 11.89 4.90
N ALA A 96 16.04 10.62 5.27
CA ALA A 96 17.24 9.98 5.75
C ALA A 96 17.32 8.53 5.27
N LYS A 97 18.53 8.02 5.15
CA LYS A 97 18.75 6.60 4.99
C LYS A 97 18.44 5.91 6.32
N ILE A 98 17.69 4.82 6.29
CA ILE A 98 17.39 4.01 7.47
C ILE A 98 18.30 2.79 7.51
N SER A 99 18.74 2.39 8.72
CA SER A 99 19.50 1.17 8.93
C SER A 99 18.70 -0.08 8.57
N ASP A 100 19.36 -1.20 8.31
CA ASP A 100 18.71 -2.45 7.91
C ASP A 100 17.81 -3.01 9.02
N ASP A 101 18.15 -2.77 10.29
CA ASP A 101 17.33 -3.12 11.45
C ASP A 101 16.19 -2.13 11.75
N LYS A 102 16.05 -1.06 10.93
CA LYS A 102 15.02 -0.01 11.01
C LYS A 102 15.03 0.81 12.32
N LYS A 103 16.14 0.83 13.04
CA LYS A 103 16.21 1.51 14.35
C LYS A 103 16.94 2.84 14.33
N GLN A 104 17.81 3.05 13.35
CA GLN A 104 18.64 4.25 13.28
C GLN A 104 18.50 4.97 11.96
N LEU A 105 18.58 6.29 12.01
CA LEU A 105 18.62 7.15 10.84
C LEU A 105 20.04 7.61 10.56
N GLY A 106 20.40 7.64 9.28
CA GLY A 106 21.61 8.31 8.82
C GLY A 106 21.44 9.84 8.81
N THR A 107 22.38 10.51 8.16
CA THR A 107 22.32 11.97 7.98
C THR A 107 21.02 12.39 7.29
N VAL A 108 20.36 13.38 7.86
CA VAL A 108 19.15 13.98 7.29
C VAL A 108 19.53 14.86 6.11
N GLU A 109 18.88 14.65 4.98
CA GLU A 109 19.00 15.42 3.75
C GLU A 109 17.67 16.13 3.47
N ASN A 110 17.70 17.35 2.92
CA ASN A 110 16.49 18.05 2.48
C ASN A 110 16.30 17.91 0.96
N ILE A 111 15.11 17.50 0.53
CA ILE A 111 14.73 17.40 -0.88
C ILE A 111 13.55 18.33 -1.16
N LYS A 112 13.67 19.14 -2.20
CA LYS A 112 12.57 19.99 -2.69
C LYS A 112 11.48 19.11 -3.31
N CYS A 113 10.26 19.28 -2.83
CA CYS A 113 9.05 18.65 -3.36
C CYS A 113 7.85 19.53 -3.04
N ASP A 114 6.77 19.39 -3.78
CA ASP A 114 5.52 20.12 -3.56
C ASP A 114 4.33 19.22 -3.24
N CYS A 115 4.58 17.91 -3.22
CA CYS A 115 3.65 16.88 -2.80
C CYS A 115 4.42 15.66 -2.25
N ILE A 116 3.95 15.08 -1.15
CA ILE A 116 4.44 13.83 -0.58
C ILE A 116 3.30 12.82 -0.64
N CYS A 117 3.46 11.81 -1.49
CA CYS A 117 2.50 10.72 -1.68
C CYS A 117 2.94 9.51 -0.87
N VAL A 118 2.20 9.17 0.18
CA VAL A 118 2.55 8.07 1.08
C VAL A 118 1.80 6.80 0.71
N SER A 119 2.53 5.71 0.52
CA SER A 119 1.99 4.37 0.36
C SER A 119 2.53 3.51 1.48
N GLY A 120 1.77 3.45 2.55
CA GLY A 120 2.05 2.58 3.69
C GLY A 120 1.48 1.19 3.47
N PHE A 121 1.17 0.52 4.56
CA PHE A 121 0.66 -0.83 4.58
C PHE A 121 -0.85 -0.90 4.32
N TRP A 122 -1.31 -2.05 3.84
CA TRP A 122 -2.74 -2.36 3.67
C TRP A 122 -3.26 -3.08 4.91
N THR A 123 -4.33 -2.57 5.49
CA THR A 123 -4.99 -3.19 6.65
C THR A 123 -6.41 -3.66 6.27
N PRO A 124 -6.84 -4.83 6.77
CA PRO A 124 -8.20 -5.30 6.54
C PRO A 124 -9.24 -4.35 7.11
N THR A 125 -10.32 -4.13 6.38
CA THR A 125 -11.47 -3.35 6.86
C THR A 125 -12.39 -4.23 7.69
N ILE A 126 -12.09 -4.38 8.97
CA ILE A 126 -12.75 -5.32 9.89
C ILE A 126 -14.02 -4.77 10.56
N HIS A 127 -14.42 -3.53 10.22
CA HIS A 127 -15.48 -2.81 10.94
C HIS A 127 -16.83 -3.56 10.95
N LEU A 128 -17.28 -4.08 9.80
CA LEU A 128 -18.54 -4.80 9.71
C LEU A 128 -18.53 -6.09 10.52
N ALA A 129 -17.46 -6.86 10.45
CA ALA A 129 -17.29 -8.06 11.23
C ALA A 129 -17.27 -7.77 12.75
N SER A 130 -16.64 -6.67 13.15
CA SER A 130 -16.63 -6.22 14.54
C SER A 130 -18.00 -5.76 15.01
N GLN A 131 -18.80 -5.10 14.16
CA GLN A 131 -20.17 -4.68 14.46
C GLN A 131 -21.10 -5.88 14.69
N SER A 132 -20.91 -7.00 13.98
CA SER A 132 -21.66 -8.23 14.20
C SER A 132 -21.19 -9.03 15.43
N GLY A 133 -20.28 -8.45 16.22
CA GLY A 133 -19.83 -9.01 17.49
C GLY A 133 -18.70 -10.05 17.37
N ASN A 134 -18.00 -10.07 16.25
CA ASN A 134 -16.84 -10.92 16.05
C ASN A 134 -15.63 -10.37 16.82
N LYS A 135 -14.90 -11.28 17.46
CA LYS A 135 -13.59 -10.95 18.00
C LYS A 135 -12.58 -10.97 16.85
N THR A 136 -11.68 -9.99 16.83
CA THR A 136 -10.56 -9.97 15.89
C THR A 136 -9.44 -10.89 16.36
N LYS A 137 -8.64 -11.39 15.41
CA LYS A 137 -7.39 -12.11 15.68
C LYS A 137 -6.25 -11.43 14.93
N PHE A 138 -5.08 -11.41 15.53
CA PHE A 138 -3.87 -10.91 14.85
C PHE A 138 -3.34 -11.98 13.90
N LYS A 139 -2.97 -11.57 12.69
CA LYS A 139 -2.38 -12.42 11.66
C LYS A 139 -0.97 -11.92 11.37
N GLU A 140 0.03 -12.67 11.86
CA GLU A 140 1.43 -12.25 11.80
C GLU A 140 1.97 -12.11 10.37
N GLU A 141 1.45 -12.91 9.41
CA GLU A 141 1.94 -12.89 8.02
C GLU A 141 1.69 -11.55 7.34
N ILE A 142 0.58 -10.89 7.70
CA ILE A 142 0.20 -9.58 7.17
C ILE A 142 0.31 -8.46 8.20
N ASP A 143 0.80 -8.77 9.41
CA ASP A 143 0.99 -7.83 10.52
C ASP A 143 -0.26 -6.98 10.80
N ALA A 144 -1.43 -7.58 10.75
CA ALA A 144 -2.72 -6.90 10.89
C ALA A 144 -3.77 -7.76 11.59
N PHE A 145 -4.81 -7.09 12.12
CA PHE A 145 -5.97 -7.77 12.65
C PHE A 145 -6.93 -8.18 11.52
N VAL A 146 -7.41 -9.42 11.59
CA VAL A 146 -8.44 -9.97 10.71
C VAL A 146 -9.65 -10.40 11.54
N PRO A 147 -10.84 -10.58 10.91
CA PRO A 147 -11.98 -11.16 11.59
C PRO A 147 -11.67 -12.55 12.15
N GLY A 148 -12.11 -12.81 13.36
CA GLY A 148 -12.05 -14.13 13.96
C GLY A 148 -13.30 -14.96 13.62
N LYS A 149 -13.64 -15.90 14.52
CA LYS A 149 -14.85 -16.72 14.34
C LYS A 149 -16.11 -15.86 14.47
N SER A 150 -16.95 -15.89 13.45
CA SER A 150 -18.24 -15.20 13.48
C SER A 150 -19.19 -15.78 14.51
N LYS A 151 -19.99 -14.92 15.14
CA LYS A 151 -21.12 -15.28 15.98
C LYS A 151 -22.43 -15.39 15.20
N GLN A 152 -22.47 -14.85 14.00
CA GLN A 152 -23.62 -14.82 13.11
C GLN A 152 -23.36 -15.70 11.87
N ASN A 153 -24.40 -15.95 11.09
CA ASN A 153 -24.30 -16.65 9.81
C ASN A 153 -23.76 -15.71 8.73
N GLU A 154 -22.49 -15.32 8.87
CA GLU A 154 -21.77 -14.45 7.96
C GLU A 154 -20.37 -15.00 7.67
N THR A 155 -19.81 -14.62 6.55
CA THR A 155 -18.43 -14.94 6.17
C THR A 155 -17.78 -13.69 5.62
N THR A 156 -16.63 -13.30 6.19
CA THR A 156 -15.83 -12.18 5.69
C THR A 156 -14.79 -12.70 4.70
N LEU A 157 -14.69 -12.08 3.54
CA LEU A 157 -13.90 -12.53 2.41
C LEU A 157 -12.97 -11.42 1.89
N GLY A 158 -11.97 -11.83 1.10
CA GLY A 158 -11.08 -10.93 0.36
C GLY A 158 -10.30 -9.98 1.27
N ALA A 159 -10.16 -8.71 0.87
CA ALA A 159 -9.35 -7.72 1.58
C ALA A 159 -9.81 -7.48 3.03
N ALA A 160 -11.09 -7.59 3.33
CA ALA A 160 -11.61 -7.52 4.69
C ALA A 160 -11.17 -8.70 5.57
N ASN A 161 -10.75 -9.82 4.96
CA ASN A 161 -10.18 -10.99 5.63
C ASN A 161 -8.64 -11.07 5.49
N GLY A 162 -8.00 -9.98 5.03
CA GLY A 162 -6.55 -9.89 4.88
C GLY A 162 -5.99 -10.62 3.65
N ILE A 163 -6.80 -10.76 2.61
CA ILE A 163 -6.40 -11.30 1.30
C ILE A 163 -6.38 -10.11 0.32
N PHE A 164 -5.19 -9.67 -0.08
CA PHE A 164 -5.03 -8.43 -0.84
C PHE A 164 -4.75 -8.62 -2.32
N THR A 165 -4.49 -9.85 -2.78
CA THR A 165 -4.32 -10.14 -4.21
C THR A 165 -5.67 -10.40 -4.88
N LEU A 166 -5.81 -10.01 -6.14
CA LEU A 166 -7.05 -10.21 -6.88
C LEU A 166 -7.34 -11.69 -7.09
N GLU A 167 -6.32 -12.48 -7.46
CA GLU A 167 -6.44 -13.90 -7.70
C GLU A 167 -6.95 -14.63 -6.46
N GLU A 168 -6.29 -14.42 -5.30
CA GLU A 168 -6.68 -15.05 -4.05
C GLU A 168 -8.05 -14.59 -3.56
N THR A 169 -8.39 -13.29 -3.72
CA THR A 169 -9.69 -12.74 -3.36
C THR A 169 -10.82 -13.39 -4.17
N LEU A 170 -10.63 -13.54 -5.48
CA LEU A 170 -11.61 -14.19 -6.33
C LEU A 170 -11.76 -15.67 -5.99
N LYS A 171 -10.67 -16.37 -5.71
CA LYS A 171 -10.67 -17.78 -5.30
C LYS A 171 -11.39 -17.99 -3.96
N ASP A 172 -11.08 -17.15 -2.96
CA ASP A 172 -11.71 -17.18 -1.63
C ASP A 172 -13.22 -16.96 -1.76
N SER A 173 -13.63 -15.93 -2.52
CA SER A 173 -15.04 -15.60 -2.74
C SER A 173 -15.79 -16.68 -3.51
N PHE A 174 -15.15 -17.27 -4.53
CA PHE A 174 -15.72 -18.36 -5.31
C PHE A 174 -15.95 -19.61 -4.46
N THR A 175 -14.95 -20.00 -3.64
CA THR A 175 -15.04 -21.15 -2.75
C THR A 175 -16.18 -20.97 -1.73
N ALA A 176 -16.22 -19.80 -1.10
CA ALA A 176 -17.28 -19.50 -0.12
C ALA A 176 -18.68 -19.47 -0.76
N GLY A 177 -18.80 -18.95 -2.00
CA GLY A 177 -20.06 -18.97 -2.76
C GLY A 177 -20.52 -20.39 -3.08
N GLN A 178 -19.61 -21.29 -3.48
CA GLN A 178 -19.92 -22.71 -3.69
C GLN A 178 -20.38 -23.40 -2.40
N ASP A 179 -19.67 -23.19 -1.29
CA ASP A 179 -20.02 -23.78 0.00
C ASP A 179 -21.39 -23.31 0.50
N LEU A 180 -21.72 -22.04 0.29
CA LEU A 180 -23.03 -21.49 0.63
C LEU A 180 -24.13 -22.08 -0.26
N SER A 181 -23.88 -22.16 -1.57
CA SER A 181 -24.81 -22.78 -2.52
C SER A 181 -25.13 -24.22 -2.15
N LYS A 182 -24.13 -25.03 -1.83
CA LYS A 182 -24.33 -26.42 -1.35
C LYS A 182 -25.23 -26.49 -0.12
N LYS A 183 -25.04 -25.58 0.84
CA LYS A 183 -25.86 -25.54 2.06
C LYS A 183 -27.33 -25.18 1.80
N ILE A 184 -27.60 -24.35 0.79
CA ILE A 184 -28.95 -23.84 0.50
C ILE A 184 -29.69 -24.76 -0.49
N THR A 185 -29.02 -25.23 -1.54
CA THR A 185 -29.68 -25.90 -2.68
C THR A 185 -29.46 -27.40 -2.71
N ASN A 186 -28.61 -27.96 -1.85
CA ASN A 186 -28.12 -29.35 -1.93
C ASN A 186 -27.60 -29.74 -3.32
N ASN A 187 -27.21 -28.76 -4.13
CA ASN A 187 -26.76 -28.98 -5.50
C ASN A 187 -25.22 -28.78 -5.58
N ASP A 188 -24.53 -29.74 -6.14
CA ASP A 188 -23.06 -29.78 -6.25
C ASP A 188 -22.63 -29.41 -7.69
N ASN A 189 -23.15 -28.30 -8.21
CA ASN A 189 -22.73 -27.79 -9.50
C ASN A 189 -21.26 -27.36 -9.44
N LYS A 190 -20.40 -28.15 -10.05
CA LYS A 190 -18.99 -27.80 -10.21
C LYS A 190 -18.84 -26.74 -11.31
N ILE A 191 -18.71 -25.49 -10.90
CA ILE A 191 -18.34 -24.40 -11.78
C ILE A 191 -16.80 -24.27 -11.74
N SER A 192 -16.15 -24.15 -12.88
CA SER A 192 -14.70 -23.96 -12.94
C SER A 192 -14.33 -22.54 -12.54
N PHE A 193 -13.28 -22.40 -11.73
CA PHE A 193 -12.73 -21.10 -11.38
C PHE A 193 -12.09 -20.45 -12.62
N PRO A 194 -12.35 -19.16 -12.90
CA PRO A 194 -11.70 -18.46 -14.00
C PRO A 194 -10.19 -18.33 -13.77
N ASN A 195 -9.41 -18.50 -14.84
CA ASN A 195 -7.97 -18.28 -14.75
C ASN A 195 -7.69 -16.76 -14.63
N VAL A 196 -7.02 -16.37 -13.57
CA VAL A 196 -6.64 -14.97 -13.30
C VAL A 196 -5.12 -14.90 -13.30
N VAL A 197 -4.57 -13.99 -14.08
CA VAL A 197 -3.13 -13.71 -14.11
C VAL A 197 -2.88 -12.40 -13.39
N GLU A 198 -2.17 -12.45 -12.28
CA GLU A 198 -1.77 -11.28 -11.50
C GLU A 198 -0.24 -11.18 -11.46
N LYS A 199 0.26 -9.96 -11.54
CA LYS A 199 1.70 -9.71 -11.36
C LYS A 199 2.11 -9.99 -9.92
N LYS A 200 3.18 -10.77 -9.74
CA LYS A 200 3.72 -11.00 -8.39
C LYS A 200 4.24 -9.69 -7.80
N SER A 201 3.69 -9.31 -6.67
CA SER A 201 4.21 -8.21 -5.86
C SER A 201 5.34 -8.69 -4.96
N SER A 202 6.29 -7.80 -4.66
CA SER A 202 7.29 -8.05 -3.63
C SER A 202 6.67 -7.93 -2.25
N GLN A 203 7.27 -8.62 -1.28
CA GLN A 203 6.83 -8.57 0.10
C GLN A 203 6.89 -7.13 0.63
N HIS A 204 5.86 -6.70 1.37
CA HIS A 204 5.88 -5.41 2.07
C HIS A 204 6.84 -5.48 3.28
N ASP A 205 7.33 -4.33 3.67
CA ASP A 205 8.18 -4.19 4.85
C ASP A 205 7.29 -3.90 6.07
N LYS A 206 7.47 -4.68 7.13
CA LYS A 206 6.80 -4.46 8.42
C LYS A 206 7.43 -3.26 9.14
N PHE A 207 7.08 -2.08 8.69
CA PHE A 207 7.67 -0.83 9.16
C PHE A 207 6.58 0.21 9.44
N TRP A 208 6.29 0.45 10.71
CA TRP A 208 5.16 1.26 11.16
C TRP A 208 5.54 2.66 11.62
N CYS A 209 6.76 2.88 12.04
CA CYS A 209 7.19 4.13 12.61
C CYS A 209 8.62 4.47 12.19
N VAL A 210 8.80 5.67 11.65
CA VAL A 210 10.13 6.22 11.39
C VAL A 210 10.75 6.61 12.74
N PRO A 211 11.96 6.12 13.09
CA PRO A 211 12.62 6.55 14.32
C PRO A 211 12.87 8.06 14.30
N LEU A 212 12.93 8.66 15.49
CA LEU A 212 13.29 10.06 15.59
C LEU A 212 14.79 10.20 15.31
N PRO A 213 15.22 11.30 14.64
CA PRO A 213 16.64 11.61 14.54
C PRO A 213 17.23 11.74 15.96
N GLU A 214 18.36 11.12 16.20
CA GLU A 214 19.11 11.38 17.42
C GLU A 214 19.59 12.83 17.36
N GLY A 215 19.20 13.63 18.36
CA GLY A 215 19.55 15.04 18.49
C GLY A 215 20.97 15.26 18.96
#